data_3133b191850a4a0a89d733ce55506fbc
#
_entry.id   3133b191850a4a0a89d733ce55506fbc
#
_cell.length_a   1.000
_cell.length_b   1.000
_cell.length_c   1.000
_cell.angle_alpha   90.00
_cell.angle_beta   90.00
_cell.angle_gamma   90.00
#
_symmetry.space_group_name_H-M   'P 1'
#
loop_
_entity.id
_entity.type
_entity.pdbx_description
1 polymer ?
#
loop_
_entity_poly.entity_id
_entity_poly.type
_entity_poly.pdbx_seq_one_letter_code
_entity_poly.pdbx_strand_id
1 'polypeptide(L)'
;MTRPLTVLHIEAGRNVYGGPRQVAYLIEGLAEQGVRNLLVCPPENQLTSTLKGGDCLPLPMRGDLDWRLVGRLRRLIRLHKPDLVHVHSRRGVDWFGGWAAKLEGVPAVLSRRVDNRESWPAVRWKYPLYRRVITISQAIRQVLLSQGVPAQQMICVPDAVASAPVTVPLSRAAVAVALGLPENARWLAMAAQFIERKGHRYLLDAIPVVLARHPDARFVLFGQGPLWEEIAAQVKARGLTEHVYLPGFRTDLPALLPHFYGLVHPATREGLGVALLEAAALGVPIVATAAGGIPEAVRDQINGLLVPPADVVALAAALNHLLDDPNLAARLGAGGRALVNREFSVSAMVEGHLAIYCQILIGTPSQELD
;
A
#
# COMPACT_ATOMS: atom_id res chain seq x y z
N MET A 1 18.74 9.46 -32.82
CA MET A 1 18.46 8.82 -31.51
C MET A 1 17.36 9.62 -30.84
N THR A 2 16.18 9.06 -30.67
CA THR A 2 15.09 9.65 -29.92
C THR A 2 15.53 9.76 -28.44
N ARG A 3 15.38 10.93 -27.82
CA ARG A 3 15.72 11.11 -26.40
C ARG A 3 14.86 10.15 -25.53
N PRO A 4 15.37 9.69 -24.39
CA PRO A 4 14.59 8.86 -23.49
C PRO A 4 13.37 9.60 -22.98
N LEU A 5 12.26 8.86 -22.77
CA LEU A 5 11.07 9.37 -22.10
C LEU A 5 11.46 9.92 -20.73
N THR A 6 11.08 11.18 -20.45
CA THR A 6 11.39 11.84 -19.18
C THR A 6 10.11 12.08 -18.39
N VAL A 7 10.02 11.49 -17.19
CA VAL A 7 8.88 11.60 -16.28
C VAL A 7 9.27 12.38 -15.03
N LEU A 8 8.48 13.42 -14.69
CA LEU A 8 8.61 14.16 -13.44
C LEU A 8 7.59 13.60 -12.42
N HIS A 9 8.08 12.87 -11.44
CA HIS A 9 7.28 12.35 -10.34
C HIS A 9 7.19 13.37 -9.20
N ILE A 10 6.02 13.51 -8.55
CA ILE A 10 5.82 14.41 -7.41
C ILE A 10 5.27 13.59 -6.24
N GLU A 11 6.04 13.52 -5.13
CA GLU A 11 5.69 12.78 -3.93
C GLU A 11 5.92 13.63 -2.67
N ALA A 12 4.89 13.83 -1.84
CA ALA A 12 4.94 14.66 -0.64
C ALA A 12 5.19 13.88 0.66
N GLY A 13 5.26 12.56 0.62
CA GLY A 13 5.59 11.72 1.77
C GLY A 13 6.99 12.03 2.30
N ARG A 14 7.22 11.76 3.60
CA ARG A 14 8.53 11.96 4.24
C ARG A 14 9.24 10.64 4.53
N ASN A 15 8.50 9.58 4.78
CA ASN A 15 9.02 8.27 5.18
C ASN A 15 8.90 7.26 4.03
N VAL A 16 9.85 6.32 3.93
CA VAL A 16 9.88 5.28 2.87
C VAL A 16 9.03 4.06 3.28
N TYR A 17 7.74 4.27 3.55
CA TYR A 17 6.77 3.17 3.67
C TYR A 17 5.43 3.56 3.04
N GLY A 18 4.63 2.55 2.65
CA GLY A 18 3.38 2.77 1.91
C GLY A 18 3.64 3.43 0.56
N GLY A 19 2.97 4.57 0.28
CA GLY A 19 3.03 5.27 -1.00
C GLY A 19 4.45 5.58 -1.49
N PRO A 20 5.33 6.23 -0.71
CA PRO A 20 6.69 6.52 -1.15
C PRO A 20 7.51 5.29 -1.57
N ARG A 21 7.33 4.14 -0.91
CA ARG A 21 7.97 2.88 -1.34
C ARG A 21 7.50 2.45 -2.72
N GLN A 22 6.20 2.59 -3.01
CA GLN A 22 5.65 2.28 -4.33
C GLN A 22 6.22 3.21 -5.43
N VAL A 23 6.46 4.48 -5.09
CA VAL A 23 7.11 5.43 -6.00
C VAL A 23 8.56 5.01 -6.28
N ALA A 24 9.29 4.54 -5.26
CA ALA A 24 10.64 4.01 -5.44
C ALA A 24 10.66 2.80 -6.38
N TYR A 25 9.82 1.79 -6.13
CA TYR A 25 9.71 0.62 -7.01
C TYR A 25 9.36 1.00 -8.45
N LEU A 26 8.43 1.94 -8.63
CA LEU A 26 8.06 2.40 -9.96
C LEU A 26 9.24 3.09 -10.68
N ILE A 27 9.93 4.00 -10.00
CA ILE A 27 11.06 4.75 -10.56
C ILE A 27 12.21 3.80 -10.92
N GLU A 28 12.57 2.89 -10.01
CA GLU A 28 13.64 1.90 -10.26
C GLU A 28 13.31 1.02 -11.46
N GLY A 29 12.10 0.47 -11.53
CA GLY A 29 11.72 -0.37 -12.66
C GLY A 29 11.52 0.39 -13.97
N LEU A 30 11.06 1.64 -13.95
CA LEU A 30 11.00 2.48 -15.15
C LEU A 30 12.40 2.82 -15.68
N ALA A 31 13.38 3.04 -14.80
CA ALA A 31 14.77 3.26 -15.20
C ALA A 31 15.37 2.06 -15.94
N GLU A 32 15.05 0.83 -15.51
CA GLU A 32 15.44 -0.40 -16.19
C GLU A 32 14.83 -0.49 -17.61
N GLN A 33 13.70 0.18 -17.86
CA GLN A 33 13.07 0.32 -19.16
C GLN A 33 13.57 1.55 -19.98
N GLY A 34 14.64 2.20 -19.52
CA GLY A 34 15.23 3.35 -20.22
C GLY A 34 14.50 4.68 -20.03
N VAL A 35 13.58 4.79 -19.07
CA VAL A 35 12.89 6.04 -18.73
C VAL A 35 13.78 6.89 -17.82
N ARG A 36 13.92 8.16 -18.13
CA ARG A 36 14.55 9.13 -17.25
C ARG A 36 13.56 9.62 -16.20
N ASN A 37 13.84 9.38 -14.94
CA ASN A 37 12.97 9.73 -13.84
C ASN A 37 13.53 10.89 -13.01
N LEU A 38 12.68 11.87 -12.71
CA LEU A 38 12.97 13.02 -11.85
C LEU A 38 11.97 13.01 -10.70
N LEU A 39 12.43 12.86 -9.45
CA LEU A 39 11.57 12.85 -8.28
C LEU A 39 11.60 14.18 -7.55
N VAL A 40 10.50 14.91 -7.56
CA VAL A 40 10.29 16.10 -6.73
C VAL A 40 9.68 15.65 -5.40
N CYS A 41 10.39 15.91 -4.31
CA CYS A 41 9.97 15.51 -2.96
C CYS A 41 10.45 16.54 -1.91
N PRO A 42 9.88 16.53 -0.67
CA PRO A 42 10.40 17.34 0.41
C PRO A 42 11.88 17.03 0.70
N PRO A 43 12.69 18.02 1.12
CA PRO A 43 14.10 17.81 1.43
C PRO A 43 14.35 16.73 2.49
N GLU A 44 13.40 16.54 3.43
CA GLU A 44 13.47 15.57 4.52
C GLU A 44 12.99 14.17 4.11
N ASN A 45 12.64 13.96 2.83
CA ASN A 45 12.21 12.66 2.34
C ASN A 45 13.40 11.69 2.33
N GLN A 46 13.21 10.52 2.94
CA GLN A 46 14.25 9.49 2.98
C GLN A 46 14.63 8.93 1.60
N LEU A 47 13.76 9.08 0.58
CA LEU A 47 14.08 8.70 -0.79
C LEU A 47 15.23 9.53 -1.39
N THR A 48 15.50 10.74 -0.88
CA THR A 48 16.60 11.58 -1.38
C THR A 48 17.97 10.90 -1.30
N SER A 49 18.15 10.00 -0.35
CA SER A 49 19.41 9.26 -0.13
C SER A 49 19.38 7.79 -0.56
N THR A 50 18.19 7.23 -0.82
CA THR A 50 18.03 5.79 -1.04
C THR A 50 17.48 5.43 -2.43
N LEU A 51 16.93 6.40 -3.16
CA LEU A 51 16.34 6.16 -4.48
C LEU A 51 17.42 5.74 -5.50
N LYS A 52 17.11 4.70 -6.26
CA LYS A 52 17.88 4.27 -7.41
C LYS A 52 17.09 4.56 -8.69
N GLY A 53 17.80 4.74 -9.81
CA GLY A 53 17.15 4.90 -11.11
C GLY A 53 16.47 6.25 -11.38
N GLY A 54 16.70 7.27 -10.55
CA GLY A 54 16.14 8.61 -10.75
C GLY A 54 16.90 9.71 -10.03
N ASP A 55 16.77 10.94 -10.51
CA ASP A 55 17.35 12.13 -9.90
C ASP A 55 16.37 12.74 -8.89
N CYS A 56 16.77 12.89 -7.63
CA CYS A 56 15.95 13.59 -6.64
C CYS A 56 16.11 15.12 -6.76
N LEU A 57 14.98 15.81 -6.80
CA LEU A 57 14.87 17.27 -6.85
C LEU A 57 14.19 17.75 -5.55
N PRO A 58 14.95 18.02 -4.48
CA PRO A 58 14.37 18.45 -3.22
C PRO A 58 13.61 19.78 -3.37
N LEU A 59 12.34 19.81 -2.96
CA LEU A 59 11.50 20.98 -3.05
C LEU A 59 10.64 21.12 -1.79
N PRO A 60 10.69 22.24 -1.05
CA PRO A 60 9.84 22.44 0.12
C PRO A 60 8.35 22.36 -0.26
N MET A 61 7.58 21.53 0.48
CA MET A 61 6.14 21.36 0.33
C MET A 61 5.47 21.60 1.69
N ARG A 62 4.65 22.67 1.79
CA ARG A 62 4.10 23.16 3.06
C ARG A 62 2.66 22.73 3.32
N GLY A 63 2.15 21.70 2.59
CA GLY A 63 0.82 21.12 2.77
C GLY A 63 -0.26 21.76 1.88
N ASP A 64 -1.52 21.59 2.30
CA ASP A 64 -2.71 21.83 1.47
C ASP A 64 -2.93 23.29 1.05
N LEU A 65 -2.33 24.25 1.74
CA LEU A 65 -2.47 25.69 1.45
C LEU A 65 -1.24 26.31 0.75
N ASP A 66 -0.29 25.51 0.32
CA ASP A 66 0.96 25.98 -0.30
C ASP A 66 0.78 26.31 -1.80
N TRP A 67 -0.09 27.27 -2.12
CA TRP A 67 -0.34 27.70 -3.51
C TRP A 67 0.93 28.14 -4.26
N ARG A 68 1.99 28.60 -3.54
CA ARG A 68 3.30 28.95 -4.11
C ARG A 68 4.03 27.74 -4.69
N LEU A 69 3.62 26.52 -4.32
CA LEU A 69 4.15 25.27 -4.88
C LEU A 69 3.93 25.20 -6.40
N VAL A 70 2.83 25.75 -6.92
CA VAL A 70 2.56 25.81 -8.37
C VAL A 70 3.72 26.51 -9.09
N GLY A 71 4.13 27.71 -8.63
CA GLY A 71 5.22 28.48 -9.24
C GLY A 71 6.58 27.77 -9.16
N ARG A 72 6.85 27.07 -8.03
CA ARG A 72 8.08 26.29 -7.86
C ARG A 72 8.12 25.08 -8.78
N LEU A 73 7.01 24.32 -8.91
CA LEU A 73 6.89 23.18 -9.82
C LEU A 73 6.98 23.61 -11.29
N ARG A 74 6.33 24.71 -11.68
CA ARG A 74 6.43 25.26 -13.04
C ARG A 74 7.87 25.56 -13.43
N ARG A 75 8.69 26.13 -12.51
CA ARG A 75 10.12 26.40 -12.76
C ARG A 75 10.88 25.11 -13.05
N LEU A 76 10.63 24.03 -12.28
CA LEU A 76 11.25 22.72 -12.52
C LEU A 76 10.79 22.10 -13.85
N ILE A 77 9.50 22.20 -14.18
CA ILE A 77 8.96 21.68 -15.45
C ILE A 77 9.63 22.39 -16.63
N ARG A 78 9.77 23.73 -16.59
CA ARG A 78 10.46 24.49 -17.64
C ARG A 78 11.94 24.16 -17.77
N LEU A 79 12.62 23.93 -16.64
CA LEU A 79 14.06 23.64 -16.60
C LEU A 79 14.34 22.24 -17.17
N HIS A 80 13.58 21.23 -16.73
CA HIS A 80 13.84 19.83 -17.05
C HIS A 80 13.08 19.32 -18.28
N LYS A 81 12.04 20.04 -18.73
CA LYS A 81 11.20 19.73 -19.90
C LYS A 81 10.75 18.25 -19.93
N PRO A 82 10.07 17.77 -18.87
CA PRO A 82 9.56 16.40 -18.84
C PRO A 82 8.48 16.21 -19.90
N ASP A 83 8.34 14.97 -20.39
CA ASP A 83 7.29 14.58 -21.32
C ASP A 83 5.97 14.36 -20.60
N LEU A 84 6.03 14.00 -19.29
CA LEU A 84 4.88 13.68 -18.48
C LEU A 84 5.15 14.07 -17.01
N VAL A 85 4.11 14.53 -16.31
CA VAL A 85 4.11 14.74 -14.86
C VAL A 85 3.25 13.67 -14.19
N HIS A 86 3.81 12.94 -13.22
CA HIS A 86 3.08 11.95 -12.45
C HIS A 86 3.00 12.35 -10.97
N VAL A 87 1.79 12.63 -10.49
CA VAL A 87 1.53 13.02 -9.10
C VAL A 87 1.11 11.81 -8.29
N HIS A 88 1.81 11.53 -7.18
CA HIS A 88 1.59 10.34 -6.35
C HIS A 88 0.93 10.63 -5.01
N SER A 89 1.01 11.87 -4.54
CA SER A 89 0.57 12.25 -3.20
C SER A 89 -0.64 13.17 -3.22
N ARG A 90 -1.31 13.20 -2.06
CA ARG A 90 -2.34 14.19 -1.69
C ARG A 90 -1.69 15.40 -0.99
N ARG A 91 -2.37 16.01 -0.05
CA ARG A 91 -1.92 17.18 0.74
C ARG A 91 -1.62 18.40 -0.15
N GLY A 92 -2.57 18.73 -1.02
CA GLY A 92 -2.46 19.85 -1.93
C GLY A 92 -1.62 19.57 -3.18
N VAL A 93 -0.68 18.62 -3.14
CA VAL A 93 0.18 18.28 -4.28
C VAL A 93 -0.63 17.77 -5.46
N ASP A 94 -1.71 17.03 -5.20
CA ASP A 94 -2.69 16.58 -6.20
C ASP A 94 -3.50 17.72 -6.84
N TRP A 95 -3.50 18.91 -6.27
CA TRP A 95 -4.03 20.11 -6.90
C TRP A 95 -2.92 20.89 -7.61
N PHE A 96 -1.85 21.21 -6.89
CA PHE A 96 -0.80 22.13 -7.34
C PHE A 96 0.08 21.50 -8.43
N GLY A 97 0.34 20.20 -8.37
CA GLY A 97 1.04 19.45 -9.41
C GLY A 97 0.26 19.42 -10.73
N GLY A 98 -1.05 19.14 -10.65
CA GLY A 98 -1.94 19.18 -11.82
C GLY A 98 -2.03 20.58 -12.45
N TRP A 99 -2.18 21.64 -11.64
CA TRP A 99 -2.16 23.01 -12.13
C TRP A 99 -0.83 23.41 -12.76
N ALA A 100 0.29 23.04 -12.13
CA ALA A 100 1.62 23.32 -12.67
C ALA A 100 1.83 22.68 -14.04
N ALA A 101 1.47 21.40 -14.17
CA ALA A 101 1.55 20.67 -15.43
C ALA A 101 0.65 21.29 -16.52
N LYS A 102 -0.61 21.59 -16.19
CA LYS A 102 -1.56 22.21 -17.11
C LYS A 102 -1.08 23.56 -17.62
N LEU A 103 -0.54 24.41 -16.74
CA LEU A 103 -0.03 25.75 -17.11
C LEU A 103 1.22 25.69 -17.99
N GLU A 104 1.99 24.63 -17.94
CA GLU A 104 3.15 24.40 -18.80
C GLU A 104 2.85 23.51 -20.02
N GLY A 105 1.59 23.11 -20.22
CA GLY A 105 1.17 22.29 -21.36
C GLY A 105 1.68 20.84 -21.32
N VAL A 106 2.15 20.35 -20.17
CA VAL A 106 2.66 18.98 -20.02
C VAL A 106 1.53 18.07 -19.54
N PRO A 107 1.29 16.91 -20.18
CA PRO A 107 0.28 15.97 -19.73
C PRO A 107 0.58 15.47 -18.32
N ALA A 108 -0.48 15.29 -17.51
CA ALA A 108 -0.34 14.82 -16.14
C ALA A 108 -1.16 13.56 -15.87
N VAL A 109 -0.64 12.72 -14.98
CA VAL A 109 -1.26 11.51 -14.41
C VAL A 109 -1.31 11.64 -12.90
N LEU A 110 -2.37 11.11 -12.28
CA LEU A 110 -2.56 11.07 -10.84
C LEU A 110 -2.68 9.63 -10.35
N SER A 111 -1.81 9.19 -9.44
CA SER A 111 -2.02 7.94 -8.68
C SER A 111 -2.89 8.17 -7.46
N ARG A 112 -3.94 7.36 -7.32
CA ARG A 112 -4.88 7.38 -6.22
C ARG A 112 -4.73 6.13 -5.35
N ARG A 113 -4.16 6.29 -4.13
CA ARG A 113 -3.84 5.20 -3.19
C ARG A 113 -4.74 5.13 -1.96
N VAL A 114 -5.77 5.98 -1.89
CA VAL A 114 -6.67 6.04 -0.74
C VAL A 114 -8.13 6.02 -1.17
N ASP A 115 -8.94 5.35 -0.37
CA ASP A 115 -10.37 5.12 -0.57
C ASP A 115 -11.29 6.23 -0.01
N ASN A 116 -10.72 7.36 0.44
CA ASN A 116 -11.50 8.47 0.95
C ASN A 116 -12.35 9.08 -0.16
N ARG A 117 -13.58 9.42 0.17
CA ARG A 117 -14.42 10.23 -0.70
C ARG A 117 -13.81 11.61 -0.93
N GLU A 118 -13.95 12.11 -2.14
CA GLU A 118 -13.59 13.48 -2.51
C GLU A 118 -14.78 14.42 -2.32
N SER A 119 -14.51 15.70 -2.08
CA SER A 119 -15.54 16.72 -2.14
C SER A 119 -15.97 16.98 -3.57
N TRP A 120 -17.21 17.44 -3.80
CA TRP A 120 -17.69 17.77 -5.14
C TRP A 120 -16.78 18.76 -5.91
N PRO A 121 -16.23 19.83 -5.29
CA PRO A 121 -15.28 20.68 -5.98
C PRO A 121 -14.02 19.95 -6.43
N ALA A 122 -13.52 19.02 -5.62
CA ALA A 122 -12.35 18.23 -6.00
C ALA A 122 -12.65 17.38 -7.25
N VAL A 123 -13.80 16.72 -7.30
CA VAL A 123 -14.20 15.94 -8.49
C VAL A 123 -14.32 16.85 -9.72
N ARG A 124 -14.95 18.02 -9.59
CA ARG A 124 -15.28 18.91 -10.71
C ARG A 124 -14.07 19.67 -11.28
N TRP A 125 -13.06 19.98 -10.43
CA TRP A 125 -11.96 20.88 -10.84
C TRP A 125 -10.58 20.25 -10.75
N LYS A 126 -10.36 19.26 -9.88
CA LYS A 126 -9.07 18.59 -9.74
C LYS A 126 -8.84 17.53 -10.80
N TYR A 127 -9.79 16.59 -10.95
CA TYR A 127 -9.61 15.48 -11.87
C TYR A 127 -9.47 15.89 -13.34
N PRO A 128 -10.14 16.95 -13.85
CA PRO A 128 -9.89 17.45 -15.21
C PRO A 128 -8.48 18.00 -15.49
N LEU A 129 -7.65 18.15 -14.45
CA LEU A 129 -6.23 18.51 -14.62
C LEU A 129 -5.39 17.33 -15.14
N TYR A 130 -5.92 16.11 -15.08
CA TYR A 130 -5.18 14.89 -15.35
C TYR A 130 -5.72 14.18 -16.60
N ARG A 131 -4.82 13.67 -17.44
CA ARG A 131 -5.19 12.85 -18.60
C ARG A 131 -5.69 11.48 -18.18
N ARG A 132 -5.08 10.91 -17.14
CA ARG A 132 -5.46 9.63 -16.53
C ARG A 132 -5.35 9.68 -15.01
N VAL A 133 -6.18 8.91 -14.35
CA VAL A 133 -6.14 8.65 -12.92
C VAL A 133 -5.89 7.16 -12.73
N ILE A 134 -4.78 6.82 -12.11
CA ILE A 134 -4.41 5.45 -11.81
C ILE A 134 -4.89 5.13 -10.39
N THR A 135 -5.78 4.17 -10.25
CA THR A 135 -6.21 3.65 -8.95
C THR A 135 -5.47 2.36 -8.62
N ILE A 136 -5.11 2.16 -7.36
CA ILE A 136 -4.38 0.95 -6.95
C ILE A 136 -5.30 -0.25 -6.67
N SER A 137 -6.61 -0.06 -6.77
CA SER A 137 -7.61 -1.12 -6.63
C SER A 137 -8.89 -0.76 -7.39
N GLN A 138 -9.66 -1.78 -7.75
CA GLN A 138 -11.00 -1.59 -8.31
C GLN A 138 -11.94 -0.96 -7.28
N ALA A 139 -11.77 -1.29 -6.00
CA ALA A 139 -12.54 -0.68 -4.92
C ALA A 139 -12.37 0.86 -4.90
N ILE A 140 -11.13 1.38 -4.99
CA ILE A 140 -10.89 2.82 -5.10
C ILE A 140 -11.49 3.39 -6.39
N ARG A 141 -11.39 2.67 -7.50
CA ARG A 141 -12.00 3.07 -8.77
C ARG A 141 -13.52 3.20 -8.63
N GLN A 142 -14.19 2.26 -7.98
CA GLN A 142 -15.65 2.33 -7.73
C GLN A 142 -16.04 3.51 -6.84
N VAL A 143 -15.24 3.82 -5.82
CA VAL A 143 -15.47 5.03 -4.99
C VAL A 143 -15.44 6.29 -5.86
N LEU A 144 -14.47 6.45 -6.75
CA LEU A 144 -14.38 7.62 -7.63
C LEU A 144 -15.48 7.64 -8.70
N LEU A 145 -15.85 6.49 -9.25
CA LEU A 145 -17.00 6.36 -10.17
C LEU A 145 -18.29 6.84 -9.52
N SER A 146 -18.55 6.40 -8.29
CA SER A 146 -19.75 6.82 -7.54
C SER A 146 -19.80 8.32 -7.25
N GLN A 147 -18.67 9.00 -7.37
CA GLN A 147 -18.54 10.45 -7.20
C GLN A 147 -18.55 11.25 -8.51
N GLY A 148 -18.67 10.57 -9.65
CA GLY A 148 -18.78 11.20 -10.97
C GLY A 148 -17.45 11.42 -11.70
N VAL A 149 -16.33 10.80 -11.26
CA VAL A 149 -15.12 10.78 -12.08
C VAL A 149 -15.34 9.88 -13.29
N PRO A 150 -15.08 10.34 -14.54
CA PRO A 150 -15.37 9.55 -15.74
C PRO A 150 -14.63 8.21 -15.79
N ALA A 151 -15.35 7.15 -16.15
CA ALA A 151 -14.79 5.79 -16.19
C ALA A 151 -13.58 5.67 -17.14
N GLN A 152 -13.65 6.34 -18.30
CA GLN A 152 -12.59 6.36 -19.31
C GLN A 152 -11.33 7.10 -18.86
N GLN A 153 -11.41 7.95 -17.83
CA GLN A 153 -10.26 8.64 -17.26
C GLN A 153 -9.49 7.75 -16.29
N MET A 154 -10.10 6.67 -15.77
CA MET A 154 -9.55 5.86 -14.71
C MET A 154 -9.06 4.50 -15.20
N ILE A 155 -7.86 4.14 -14.80
CA ILE A 155 -7.25 2.83 -15.04
C ILE A 155 -6.78 2.27 -13.70
N CYS A 156 -6.99 0.98 -13.45
CA CYS A 156 -6.51 0.32 -12.26
C CYS A 156 -5.15 -0.34 -12.55
N VAL A 157 -4.13 0.09 -11.80
CA VAL A 157 -2.81 -0.58 -11.74
C VAL A 157 -2.47 -0.75 -10.26
N PRO A 158 -2.47 -1.97 -9.75
CA PRO A 158 -2.21 -2.24 -8.34
C PRO A 158 -0.81 -1.80 -7.89
N ASP A 159 -0.69 -1.43 -6.61
CA ASP A 159 0.61 -1.33 -5.94
C ASP A 159 1.28 -2.72 -5.92
N ALA A 160 2.60 -2.73 -5.91
CA ALA A 160 3.40 -3.95 -6.02
C ALA A 160 4.15 -4.29 -4.73
N VAL A 161 4.62 -5.53 -4.68
CA VAL A 161 5.59 -5.98 -3.67
C VAL A 161 6.83 -6.47 -4.40
N ALA A 162 7.99 -6.00 -3.97
CA ALA A 162 9.25 -6.58 -4.43
C ALA A 162 9.35 -8.03 -3.97
N SER A 163 9.86 -8.89 -4.83
CA SER A 163 10.27 -10.23 -4.40
C SER A 163 11.19 -10.06 -3.19
N ALA A 164 10.86 -10.76 -2.10
CA ALA A 164 11.62 -10.59 -0.86
C ALA A 164 13.12 -10.77 -1.15
N PRO A 165 13.97 -9.79 -0.80
CA PRO A 165 15.40 -10.02 -0.90
C PRO A 165 15.73 -11.25 -0.05
N VAL A 166 16.59 -12.11 -0.55
CA VAL A 166 17.12 -13.25 0.21
C VAL A 166 17.99 -12.66 1.33
N THR A 167 17.35 -12.21 2.40
CA THR A 167 18.04 -11.90 3.64
C THR A 167 18.42 -13.21 4.31
N VAL A 168 19.54 -13.24 4.99
CA VAL A 168 19.92 -14.42 5.79
C VAL A 168 18.72 -14.76 6.70
N PRO A 169 18.13 -15.96 6.58
CA PRO A 169 16.96 -16.30 7.37
C PRO A 169 17.31 -16.23 8.85
N LEU A 170 16.54 -15.44 9.60
CA LEU A 170 16.62 -15.48 11.06
C LEU A 170 16.18 -16.87 11.54
N SER A 171 16.77 -17.39 12.60
CA SER A 171 16.23 -18.58 13.24
C SER A 171 14.97 -18.21 14.03
N ARG A 172 14.05 -19.16 14.18
CA ARG A 172 12.85 -18.96 15.01
C ARG A 172 13.20 -18.56 16.44
N ALA A 173 14.23 -19.18 17.03
CA ALA A 173 14.74 -18.82 18.34
C ALA A 173 15.22 -17.34 18.41
N ALA A 174 15.93 -16.85 17.40
CA ALA A 174 16.37 -15.45 17.35
C ALA A 174 15.18 -14.49 17.28
N VAL A 175 14.14 -14.82 16.51
CA VAL A 175 12.91 -14.03 16.45
C VAL A 175 12.15 -14.08 17.78
N ALA A 176 12.07 -15.24 18.42
CA ALA A 176 11.45 -15.41 19.74
C ALA A 176 12.12 -14.47 20.77
N VAL A 177 13.44 -14.49 20.85
CA VAL A 177 14.21 -13.60 21.74
C VAL A 177 13.98 -12.12 21.39
N ALA A 178 14.05 -11.75 20.11
CA ALA A 178 13.92 -10.35 19.67
C ALA A 178 12.53 -9.76 19.94
N LEU A 179 11.48 -10.59 20.00
CA LEU A 179 10.11 -10.18 20.26
C LEU A 179 9.60 -10.53 21.66
N GLY A 180 10.39 -11.23 22.48
CA GLY A 180 9.99 -11.71 23.81
C GLY A 180 8.90 -12.78 23.77
N LEU A 181 8.88 -13.62 22.72
CA LEU A 181 7.85 -14.61 22.48
C LEU A 181 8.26 -16.00 22.97
N PRO A 182 7.33 -16.83 23.49
CA PRO A 182 7.59 -18.24 23.68
C PRO A 182 7.87 -18.93 22.33
N GLU A 183 9.00 -19.61 22.19
CA GLU A 183 9.43 -20.19 20.92
C GLU A 183 8.45 -21.25 20.39
N ASN A 184 7.88 -22.05 21.27
CA ASN A 184 6.96 -23.14 20.91
C ASN A 184 5.51 -22.68 20.69
N ALA A 185 5.20 -21.39 20.86
CA ALA A 185 3.86 -20.85 20.65
C ALA A 185 3.56 -20.64 19.16
N ARG A 186 2.27 -20.63 18.81
CA ARG A 186 1.81 -20.27 17.45
C ARG A 186 1.62 -18.77 17.35
N TRP A 187 2.45 -18.09 16.58
CA TRP A 187 2.44 -16.63 16.46
C TRP A 187 1.56 -16.18 15.31
N LEU A 188 0.66 -15.26 15.59
CA LEU A 188 -0.19 -14.57 14.62
C LEU A 188 0.20 -13.10 14.58
N ALA A 189 0.48 -12.55 13.40
CA ALA A 189 0.88 -11.17 13.23
C ALA A 189 -0.31 -10.29 12.83
N MET A 190 -0.31 -9.03 13.29
CA MET A 190 -1.07 -7.94 12.68
C MET A 190 -0.09 -6.82 12.37
N ALA A 191 -0.03 -6.36 11.12
CA ALA A 191 0.86 -5.30 10.68
C ALA A 191 0.04 -4.11 10.15
N ALA A 192 -0.18 -3.11 11.00
CA ALA A 192 -1.05 -1.98 10.67
C ALA A 192 -0.76 -0.73 11.52
N GLN A 193 -1.12 0.45 10.99
CA GLN A 193 -1.17 1.65 11.81
C GLN A 193 -2.22 1.52 12.93
N PHE A 194 -1.93 2.01 14.12
CA PHE A 194 -2.88 2.04 15.24
C PHE A 194 -3.88 3.18 15.06
N ILE A 195 -4.83 2.98 14.14
CA ILE A 195 -5.94 3.86 13.83
C ILE A 195 -7.24 3.05 13.73
N GLU A 196 -8.37 3.69 13.98
CA GLU A 196 -9.66 3.03 14.15
C GLU A 196 -10.03 2.08 13.00
N ARG A 197 -9.90 2.53 11.74
CA ARG A 197 -10.27 1.74 10.56
C ARG A 197 -9.47 0.44 10.36
N LYS A 198 -8.35 0.25 11.10
CA LYS A 198 -7.53 -0.98 11.04
C LYS A 198 -8.06 -2.10 11.94
N GLY A 199 -9.02 -1.79 12.81
CA GLY A 199 -9.83 -2.80 13.46
C GLY A 199 -9.16 -3.57 14.61
N HIS A 200 -8.10 -3.02 15.24
CA HIS A 200 -7.43 -3.66 16.38
C HIS A 200 -8.40 -4.13 17.45
N ARG A 201 -9.46 -3.35 17.73
CA ARG A 201 -10.51 -3.68 18.71
C ARG A 201 -11.19 -5.02 18.39
N TYR A 202 -11.51 -5.28 17.11
CA TYR A 202 -12.17 -6.52 16.71
C TYR A 202 -11.27 -7.74 16.88
N LEU A 203 -9.95 -7.57 16.67
CA LEU A 203 -8.99 -8.62 16.99
C LEU A 203 -8.95 -8.87 18.50
N LEU A 204 -8.85 -7.82 19.32
CA LEU A 204 -8.85 -7.97 20.79
C LEU A 204 -10.13 -8.64 21.31
N ASP A 205 -11.29 -8.38 20.67
CA ASP A 205 -12.55 -9.05 21.00
C ASP A 205 -12.57 -10.52 20.58
N ALA A 206 -11.89 -10.90 19.50
CA ALA A 206 -11.83 -12.28 19.00
C ALA A 206 -10.82 -13.14 19.77
N ILE A 207 -9.74 -12.56 20.31
CA ILE A 207 -8.65 -13.30 20.98
C ILE A 207 -9.13 -14.24 22.09
N PRO A 208 -10.02 -13.86 23.03
CA PRO A 208 -10.47 -14.77 24.08
C PRO A 208 -11.12 -16.05 23.54
N VAL A 209 -11.89 -15.95 22.45
CA VAL A 209 -12.54 -17.10 21.79
C VAL A 209 -11.49 -18.01 21.15
N VAL A 210 -10.44 -17.42 20.55
CA VAL A 210 -9.34 -18.19 19.98
C VAL A 210 -8.53 -18.88 21.07
N LEU A 211 -8.20 -18.19 22.16
CA LEU A 211 -7.42 -18.73 23.27
C LEU A 211 -8.12 -19.86 24.02
N ALA A 212 -9.45 -19.87 24.08
CA ALA A 212 -10.22 -20.98 24.64
C ALA A 212 -9.96 -22.32 23.93
N ARG A 213 -9.60 -22.27 22.63
CA ARG A 213 -9.29 -23.46 21.81
C ARG A 213 -7.79 -23.65 21.59
N HIS A 214 -7.04 -22.55 21.48
CA HIS A 214 -5.62 -22.49 21.18
C HIS A 214 -4.87 -21.67 22.24
N PRO A 215 -4.68 -22.16 23.47
CA PRO A 215 -4.05 -21.42 24.57
C PRO A 215 -2.56 -21.11 24.31
N ASP A 216 -1.94 -21.77 23.35
CA ASP A 216 -0.59 -21.54 22.87
C ASP A 216 -0.49 -20.41 21.81
N ALA A 217 -1.60 -19.85 21.35
CA ALA A 217 -1.58 -18.75 20.40
C ALA A 217 -1.03 -17.45 21.02
N ARG A 218 -0.22 -16.72 20.24
CA ARG A 218 0.31 -15.39 20.60
C ARG A 218 0.07 -14.43 19.46
N PHE A 219 -0.40 -13.25 19.79
CA PHE A 219 -0.74 -12.22 18.83
C PHE A 219 0.29 -11.07 18.92
N VAL A 220 0.93 -10.75 17.80
CA VAL A 220 1.95 -9.70 17.73
C VAL A 220 1.47 -8.59 16.84
N LEU A 221 1.20 -7.43 17.41
CA LEU A 221 0.62 -6.27 16.73
C LEU A 221 1.73 -5.26 16.42
N PHE A 222 2.20 -5.29 15.19
CA PHE A 222 3.24 -4.40 14.67
C PHE A 222 2.63 -3.10 14.15
N GLY A 223 3.29 -1.99 14.43
CA GLY A 223 2.93 -0.69 13.91
C GLY A 223 3.03 0.43 14.93
N GLN A 224 2.53 1.59 14.55
CA GLN A 224 2.46 2.78 15.39
C GLN A 224 1.22 3.60 15.03
N GLY A 225 0.78 4.48 15.91
CA GLY A 225 -0.36 5.33 15.63
C GLY A 225 -1.00 5.90 16.91
N PRO A 226 -1.98 6.82 16.76
CA PRO A 226 -2.58 7.53 17.89
C PRO A 226 -3.33 6.62 18.87
N LEU A 227 -3.78 5.44 18.46
CA LEU A 227 -4.48 4.49 19.33
C LEU A 227 -3.56 3.53 20.09
N TRP A 228 -2.24 3.71 20.02
CA TRP A 228 -1.27 2.80 20.67
C TRP A 228 -1.55 2.64 22.18
N GLU A 229 -1.61 3.75 22.90
CA GLU A 229 -1.83 3.73 24.35
C GLU A 229 -3.18 3.13 24.74
N GLU A 230 -4.22 3.45 23.96
CA GLU A 230 -5.55 2.91 24.17
C GLU A 230 -5.57 1.39 24.00
N ILE A 231 -4.96 0.88 22.93
CA ILE A 231 -4.87 -0.56 22.64
C ILE A 231 -4.06 -1.28 23.72
N ALA A 232 -2.94 -0.70 24.16
CA ALA A 232 -2.12 -1.25 25.25
C ALA A 232 -2.92 -1.32 26.58
N ALA A 233 -3.69 -0.28 26.90
CA ALA A 233 -4.58 -0.28 28.04
C ALA A 233 -5.68 -1.35 27.94
N GLN A 234 -6.28 -1.53 26.75
CA GLN A 234 -7.28 -2.57 26.52
C GLN A 234 -6.69 -3.98 26.67
N VAL A 235 -5.46 -4.24 26.17
CA VAL A 235 -4.78 -5.51 26.36
C VAL A 235 -4.63 -5.85 27.86
N LYS A 236 -4.20 -4.86 28.67
CA LYS A 236 -4.07 -5.02 30.13
C LYS A 236 -5.42 -5.24 30.80
N ALA A 237 -6.41 -4.42 30.48
CA ALA A 237 -7.74 -4.49 31.11
C ALA A 237 -8.46 -5.81 30.84
N ARG A 238 -8.16 -6.47 29.71
CA ARG A 238 -8.73 -7.76 29.33
C ARG A 238 -7.91 -8.97 29.82
N GLY A 239 -6.79 -8.73 30.54
CA GLY A 239 -5.90 -9.82 30.98
C GLY A 239 -5.17 -10.53 29.87
N LEU A 240 -4.90 -9.85 28.73
CA LEU A 240 -4.29 -10.44 27.54
C LEU A 240 -2.77 -10.23 27.46
N THR A 241 -2.11 -9.74 28.50
CA THR A 241 -0.69 -9.36 28.51
C THR A 241 0.27 -10.52 28.18
N GLU A 242 -0.10 -11.76 28.53
CA GLU A 242 0.69 -12.98 28.22
C GLU A 242 0.47 -13.46 26.77
N HIS A 243 -0.51 -12.91 26.05
CA HIS A 243 -0.93 -13.40 24.74
C HIS A 243 -0.80 -12.35 23.63
N VAL A 244 -0.74 -11.07 23.96
CA VAL A 244 -0.69 -9.95 23.01
C VAL A 244 0.57 -9.12 23.22
N TYR A 245 1.39 -9.01 22.18
CA TYR A 245 2.68 -8.32 22.18
C TYR A 245 2.64 -7.11 21.26
N LEU A 246 3.18 -5.99 21.71
CA LEU A 246 3.17 -4.70 21.03
C LEU A 246 4.60 -4.20 20.78
N PRO A 247 5.36 -4.79 19.84
CA PRO A 247 6.78 -4.44 19.63
C PRO A 247 6.98 -3.11 18.90
N GLY A 248 5.91 -2.41 18.54
CA GLY A 248 5.99 -1.15 17.82
C GLY A 248 6.18 -1.32 16.31
N PHE A 249 6.59 -0.23 15.67
CA PHE A 249 6.91 -0.24 14.25
C PHE A 249 8.26 -0.93 14.00
N ARG A 250 8.29 -1.85 13.02
CA ARG A 250 9.48 -2.64 12.66
C ARG A 250 9.78 -2.50 11.17
N THR A 251 11.00 -2.13 10.84
CA THR A 251 11.49 -2.06 9.44
C THR A 251 11.92 -3.43 8.92
N ASP A 252 12.26 -4.36 9.81
CA ASP A 252 12.66 -5.74 9.52
C ASP A 252 11.49 -6.74 9.48
N LEU A 253 10.26 -6.24 9.46
CA LEU A 253 9.05 -7.07 9.40
C LEU A 253 9.09 -8.16 8.30
N PRO A 254 9.63 -7.92 7.08
CA PRO A 254 9.77 -8.97 6.07
C PRO A 254 10.65 -10.16 6.50
N ALA A 255 11.64 -9.93 7.37
CA ALA A 255 12.47 -11.02 7.91
C ALA A 255 11.78 -11.77 9.06
N LEU A 256 10.84 -11.13 9.76
CA LEU A 256 10.10 -11.71 10.88
C LEU A 256 8.90 -12.52 10.42
N LEU A 257 8.13 -12.03 9.45
CA LEU A 257 6.85 -12.61 9.02
C LEU A 257 6.90 -14.10 8.64
N PRO A 258 7.96 -14.65 8.00
CA PRO A 258 8.03 -16.07 7.67
C PRO A 258 7.94 -17.03 8.87
N HIS A 259 8.14 -16.52 10.09
CA HIS A 259 8.04 -17.30 11.33
C HIS A 259 6.65 -17.30 11.94
N PHE A 260 5.72 -16.52 11.38
CA PHE A 260 4.35 -16.42 11.87
C PHE A 260 3.45 -17.46 11.20
N TYR A 261 2.53 -17.99 11.98
CA TYR A 261 1.55 -18.96 11.51
C TYR A 261 0.52 -18.36 10.57
N GLY A 262 0.26 -17.05 10.71
CA GLY A 262 -0.64 -16.29 9.87
C GLY A 262 -0.59 -14.80 10.16
N LEU A 263 -1.15 -14.01 9.23
CA LEU A 263 -1.35 -12.58 9.41
C LEU A 263 -2.84 -12.28 9.51
N VAL A 264 -3.22 -11.43 10.47
CA VAL A 264 -4.61 -11.02 10.73
C VAL A 264 -4.77 -9.55 10.33
N HIS A 265 -5.84 -9.24 9.57
CA HIS A 265 -6.11 -7.86 9.16
C HIS A 265 -7.61 -7.53 9.21
N PRO A 266 -8.15 -7.19 10.39
CA PRO A 266 -9.59 -7.00 10.62
C PRO A 266 -10.04 -5.56 10.30
N ALA A 267 -9.50 -4.96 9.25
CA ALA A 267 -9.79 -3.58 8.89
C ALA A 267 -11.24 -3.41 8.44
N THR A 268 -11.84 -2.28 8.79
CA THR A 268 -13.18 -1.89 8.30
C THR A 268 -13.12 -1.10 7.00
N ARG A 269 -11.94 -0.58 6.66
CA ARG A 269 -11.67 0.14 5.40
C ARG A 269 -10.21 -0.01 5.02
N GLU A 270 -9.96 -0.34 3.73
CA GLU A 270 -8.60 -0.48 3.18
C GLU A 270 -8.59 -0.13 1.69
N GLY A 271 -7.52 0.52 1.24
CA GLY A 271 -7.34 0.83 -0.20
C GLY A 271 -7.00 -0.41 -1.02
N LEU A 272 -6.00 -1.15 -0.60
CA LEU A 272 -5.56 -2.43 -1.18
C LEU A 272 -4.97 -3.35 -0.08
N GLY A 273 -4.12 -2.80 0.81
CA GLY A 273 -3.48 -3.55 1.87
C GLY A 273 -2.10 -4.08 1.49
N VAL A 274 -1.11 -3.19 1.31
CA VAL A 274 0.26 -3.58 0.94
C VAL A 274 0.86 -4.57 1.94
N ALA A 275 0.58 -4.45 3.24
CA ALA A 275 1.04 -5.41 4.25
C ALA A 275 0.49 -6.83 4.02
N LEU A 276 -0.71 -6.94 3.44
CA LEU A 276 -1.30 -8.24 3.04
C LEU A 276 -0.52 -8.85 1.87
N LEU A 277 -0.18 -8.02 0.89
CA LEU A 277 0.63 -8.46 -0.24
C LEU A 277 2.05 -8.85 0.19
N GLU A 278 2.65 -8.11 1.13
CA GLU A 278 3.96 -8.45 1.72
C GLU A 278 3.92 -9.81 2.43
N ALA A 279 2.89 -10.07 3.23
CA ALA A 279 2.69 -11.36 3.89
C ALA A 279 2.46 -12.50 2.87
N ALA A 280 1.61 -12.25 1.86
CA ALA A 280 1.33 -13.20 0.79
C ALA A 280 2.59 -13.56 -0.01
N ALA A 281 3.44 -12.57 -0.34
CA ALA A 281 4.72 -12.78 -1.02
C ALA A 281 5.66 -13.71 -0.24
N LEU A 282 5.62 -13.60 1.09
CA LEU A 282 6.39 -14.45 2.00
C LEU A 282 5.73 -15.81 2.27
N GLY A 283 4.52 -16.04 1.73
CA GLY A 283 3.77 -17.27 1.90
C GLY A 283 3.14 -17.42 3.29
N VAL A 284 2.90 -16.32 3.97
CA VAL A 284 2.17 -16.28 5.23
C VAL A 284 0.67 -16.23 4.91
N PRO A 285 -0.13 -17.21 5.38
CA PRO A 285 -1.57 -17.22 5.14
C PRO A 285 -2.24 -16.07 5.88
N ILE A 286 -3.37 -15.58 5.34
CA ILE A 286 -3.99 -14.37 5.80
C ILE A 286 -5.42 -14.64 6.26
N VAL A 287 -5.82 -14.09 7.41
CA VAL A 287 -7.21 -13.93 7.81
C VAL A 287 -7.55 -12.45 7.79
N ALA A 288 -8.47 -12.03 6.93
CA ALA A 288 -8.79 -10.63 6.75
C ALA A 288 -10.30 -10.40 6.56
N THR A 289 -10.71 -9.14 6.70
CA THR A 289 -12.08 -8.74 6.42
C THR A 289 -12.27 -8.37 4.95
N ALA A 290 -13.46 -8.61 4.40
CA ALA A 290 -13.82 -8.25 3.04
C ALA A 290 -14.14 -6.74 2.91
N ALA A 291 -13.20 -5.87 3.30
CA ALA A 291 -13.36 -4.42 3.34
C ALA A 291 -12.56 -3.70 2.24
N GLY A 292 -13.21 -2.83 1.48
CA GLY A 292 -12.57 -2.03 0.44
C GLY A 292 -11.84 -2.88 -0.60
N GLY A 293 -10.54 -2.63 -0.80
CA GLY A 293 -9.69 -3.36 -1.74
C GLY A 293 -9.08 -4.66 -1.19
N ILE A 294 -9.35 -5.05 0.06
CA ILE A 294 -8.82 -6.29 0.63
C ILE A 294 -9.15 -7.53 -0.22
N PRO A 295 -10.39 -7.71 -0.77
CA PRO A 295 -10.69 -8.87 -1.61
C PRO A 295 -9.89 -8.96 -2.91
N GLU A 296 -9.22 -7.90 -3.31
CA GLU A 296 -8.32 -7.90 -4.47
C GLU A 296 -6.93 -8.47 -4.10
N ALA A 297 -6.45 -8.16 -2.90
CA ALA A 297 -5.17 -8.63 -2.36
C ALA A 297 -5.28 -10.02 -1.70
N VAL A 298 -6.43 -10.30 -1.08
CA VAL A 298 -6.73 -11.58 -0.39
C VAL A 298 -7.96 -12.19 -1.03
N ARG A 299 -7.80 -13.33 -1.69
CA ARG A 299 -8.87 -14.09 -2.31
C ARG A 299 -9.25 -15.25 -1.41
N ASP A 300 -10.52 -15.29 -1.04
CA ASP A 300 -11.02 -16.31 -0.12
C ASP A 300 -10.68 -17.73 -0.59
N GLN A 301 -10.23 -18.60 0.32
CA GLN A 301 -9.79 -19.98 0.08
C GLN A 301 -8.59 -20.14 -0.89
N ILE A 302 -8.04 -19.05 -1.45
CA ILE A 302 -6.88 -19.09 -2.37
C ILE A 302 -5.60 -18.72 -1.65
N ASN A 303 -5.55 -17.54 -1.01
CA ASN A 303 -4.40 -17.06 -0.27
C ASN A 303 -4.74 -16.53 1.13
N GLY A 304 -5.98 -16.69 1.56
CA GLY A 304 -6.45 -16.31 2.87
C GLY A 304 -7.90 -16.71 3.10
N LEU A 305 -8.40 -16.35 4.28
CA LEU A 305 -9.80 -16.48 4.67
C LEU A 305 -10.38 -15.09 4.81
N LEU A 306 -11.50 -14.83 4.14
CA LEU A 306 -12.21 -13.55 4.20
C LEU A 306 -13.45 -13.66 5.08
N VAL A 307 -13.62 -12.68 5.96
CA VAL A 307 -14.78 -12.56 6.85
C VAL A 307 -15.46 -11.20 6.69
N PRO A 308 -16.72 -11.02 7.08
CA PRO A 308 -17.36 -9.71 7.06
C PRO A 308 -16.64 -8.70 7.97
N PRO A 309 -16.58 -7.41 7.59
CA PRO A 309 -16.03 -6.37 8.46
C PRO A 309 -16.82 -6.24 9.77
N ALA A 310 -16.10 -6.01 10.87
CA ALA A 310 -16.64 -5.87 12.23
C ALA A 310 -17.37 -7.13 12.79
N ASP A 311 -17.25 -8.27 12.13
CA ASP A 311 -17.80 -9.55 12.62
C ASP A 311 -16.73 -10.30 13.42
N VAL A 312 -16.79 -10.14 14.75
CA VAL A 312 -15.86 -10.77 15.71
C VAL A 312 -16.01 -12.29 15.73
N VAL A 313 -17.23 -12.78 15.58
CA VAL A 313 -17.52 -14.22 15.60
C VAL A 313 -16.94 -14.91 14.38
N ALA A 314 -17.16 -14.35 13.20
CA ALA A 314 -16.59 -14.86 11.97
C ALA A 314 -15.05 -14.77 11.98
N LEU A 315 -14.49 -13.68 12.53
CA LEU A 315 -13.04 -13.50 12.67
C LEU A 315 -12.43 -14.58 13.56
N ALA A 316 -13.01 -14.83 14.73
CA ALA A 316 -12.54 -15.88 15.65
C ALA A 316 -12.67 -17.28 15.04
N ALA A 317 -13.77 -17.56 14.33
CA ALA A 317 -13.97 -18.82 13.64
C ALA A 317 -12.93 -19.06 12.54
N ALA A 318 -12.62 -18.03 11.72
CA ALA A 318 -11.60 -18.13 10.68
C ALA A 318 -10.19 -18.33 11.25
N LEU A 319 -9.87 -17.66 12.37
CA LEU A 319 -8.60 -17.85 13.07
C LEU A 319 -8.48 -19.26 13.63
N ASN A 320 -9.53 -19.78 14.27
CA ASN A 320 -9.57 -21.16 14.76
C ASN A 320 -9.42 -22.16 13.59
N HIS A 321 -10.13 -21.95 12.48
CA HIS A 321 -10.02 -22.82 11.31
C HIS A 321 -8.60 -22.84 10.73
N LEU A 322 -7.94 -21.68 10.64
CA LEU A 322 -6.55 -21.60 10.20
C LEU A 322 -5.61 -22.35 11.17
N LEU A 323 -5.82 -22.21 12.49
CA LEU A 323 -4.99 -22.83 13.51
C LEU A 323 -5.22 -24.33 13.64
N ASP A 324 -6.41 -24.83 13.30
CA ASP A 324 -6.76 -26.26 13.36
C ASP A 324 -6.18 -27.06 12.19
N ASP A 325 -6.00 -26.42 11.02
CA ASP A 325 -5.61 -27.12 9.78
C ASP A 325 -4.28 -26.58 9.21
N PRO A 326 -3.14 -27.22 9.56
CA PRO A 326 -1.84 -26.88 9.00
C PRO A 326 -1.75 -27.04 7.47
N ASN A 327 -2.52 -27.96 6.88
CA ASN A 327 -2.53 -28.16 5.43
C ASN A 327 -3.23 -26.97 4.73
N LEU A 328 -4.33 -26.47 5.32
CA LEU A 328 -4.97 -25.25 4.87
C LEU A 328 -3.99 -24.08 4.92
N ALA A 329 -3.31 -23.89 6.05
CA ALA A 329 -2.33 -22.81 6.21
C ALA A 329 -1.22 -22.88 5.14
N ALA A 330 -0.65 -24.06 4.91
CA ALA A 330 0.38 -24.26 3.88
C ALA A 330 -0.15 -23.98 2.45
N ARG A 331 -1.36 -24.44 2.13
CA ARG A 331 -2.01 -24.22 0.84
C ARG A 331 -2.28 -22.72 0.59
N LEU A 332 -2.83 -22.03 1.57
CA LEU A 332 -3.11 -20.60 1.47
C LEU A 332 -1.82 -19.79 1.33
N GLY A 333 -0.76 -20.12 2.06
CA GLY A 333 0.54 -19.50 1.93
C GLY A 333 1.15 -19.67 0.54
N ALA A 334 1.08 -20.89 -0.02
CA ALA A 334 1.54 -21.17 -1.38
C ALA A 334 0.72 -20.37 -2.43
N GLY A 335 -0.61 -20.31 -2.25
CA GLY A 335 -1.51 -19.52 -3.08
C GLY A 335 -1.15 -18.02 -3.05
N GLY A 336 -0.74 -17.51 -1.88
CA GLY A 336 -0.30 -16.12 -1.71
C GLY A 336 0.93 -15.80 -2.56
N ARG A 337 1.98 -16.61 -2.48
CA ARG A 337 3.18 -16.42 -3.32
C ARG A 337 2.86 -16.46 -4.81
N ALA A 338 2.04 -17.41 -5.24
CA ALA A 338 1.65 -17.53 -6.65
C ALA A 338 0.85 -16.31 -7.13
N LEU A 339 -0.09 -15.82 -6.32
CA LEU A 339 -0.89 -14.63 -6.63
C LEU A 339 -0.04 -13.38 -6.77
N VAL A 340 0.85 -13.11 -5.81
CA VAL A 340 1.71 -11.93 -5.82
C VAL A 340 2.65 -11.94 -7.01
N ASN A 341 3.31 -13.05 -7.28
CA ASN A 341 4.21 -13.17 -8.43
C ASN A 341 3.51 -12.91 -9.78
N ARG A 342 2.25 -13.32 -9.90
CA ARG A 342 1.47 -13.15 -11.13
C ARG A 342 0.90 -11.75 -11.30
N GLU A 343 0.39 -11.12 -10.23
CA GLU A 343 -0.48 -9.95 -10.36
C GLU A 343 0.03 -8.70 -9.63
N PHE A 344 0.92 -8.87 -8.64
CA PHE A 344 1.39 -7.78 -7.79
C PHE A 344 2.92 -7.63 -7.78
N SER A 345 3.58 -8.11 -8.84
CA SER A 345 5.02 -7.92 -9.03
C SER A 345 5.34 -6.47 -9.42
N VAL A 346 6.57 -6.03 -9.11
CA VAL A 346 7.07 -4.72 -9.55
C VAL A 346 7.04 -4.60 -11.07
N SER A 347 7.39 -5.67 -11.81
CA SER A 347 7.33 -5.69 -13.28
C SER A 347 5.94 -5.39 -13.79
N ALA A 348 4.89 -6.09 -13.28
CA ALA A 348 3.50 -5.86 -13.67
C ALA A 348 3.04 -4.42 -13.40
N MET A 349 3.42 -3.84 -12.25
CA MET A 349 3.12 -2.44 -11.94
C MET A 349 3.82 -1.48 -12.92
N VAL A 350 5.10 -1.71 -13.21
CA VAL A 350 5.89 -0.86 -14.12
C VAL A 350 5.33 -0.93 -15.54
N GLU A 351 5.06 -2.13 -16.04
CA GLU A 351 4.47 -2.36 -17.37
C GLU A 351 3.12 -1.65 -17.51
N GLY A 352 2.25 -1.76 -16.48
CA GLY A 352 0.97 -1.07 -16.45
C GLY A 352 1.11 0.45 -16.51
N HIS A 353 2.04 1.03 -15.77
CA HIS A 353 2.30 2.49 -15.79
C HIS A 353 2.90 2.93 -17.12
N LEU A 354 3.89 2.19 -17.64
CA LEU A 354 4.55 2.51 -18.91
C LEU A 354 3.55 2.48 -20.08
N ALA A 355 2.67 1.49 -20.12
CA ALA A 355 1.60 1.41 -21.11
C ALA A 355 0.69 2.65 -21.09
N ILE A 356 0.33 3.14 -19.89
CA ILE A 356 -0.48 4.35 -19.73
C ILE A 356 0.29 5.59 -20.23
N TYR A 357 1.58 5.71 -19.90
CA TYR A 357 2.40 6.84 -20.36
C TYR A 357 2.51 6.85 -21.89
N CYS A 358 2.77 5.70 -22.49
CA CYS A 358 2.82 5.58 -23.96
C CYS A 358 1.48 5.96 -24.61
N GLN A 359 0.34 5.49 -24.08
CA GLN A 359 -0.99 5.87 -24.59
C GLN A 359 -1.25 7.38 -24.54
N ILE A 360 -0.79 8.06 -23.48
CA ILE A 360 -0.98 9.51 -23.34
C ILE A 360 -0.11 10.28 -24.35
N LEU A 361 1.12 9.83 -24.59
CA LEU A 361 2.12 10.55 -25.40
C LEU A 361 1.97 10.29 -26.90
N ILE A 362 1.58 9.08 -27.30
CA ILE A 362 1.36 8.74 -28.72
C ILE A 362 0.02 9.30 -29.22
N GLY A 363 -0.89 9.65 -28.30
CA GLY A 363 -2.30 9.93 -28.61
C GLY A 363 -3.04 8.60 -28.89
N THR A 364 -4.19 8.37 -28.27
CA THR A 364 -5.07 7.29 -28.69
C THR A 364 -5.51 7.61 -30.11
N PRO A 365 -5.36 6.71 -31.10
CA PRO A 365 -6.08 6.87 -32.35
C PRO A 365 -7.54 7.03 -31.96
N SER A 366 -8.16 8.14 -32.33
CA SER A 366 -9.60 8.30 -32.24
C SER A 366 -10.21 7.09 -32.94
N GLN A 367 -10.79 6.17 -32.18
CA GLN A 367 -11.86 5.34 -32.71
C GLN A 367 -12.98 6.32 -33.03
N GLU A 368 -13.02 6.77 -34.24
CA GLU A 368 -14.23 7.28 -34.87
C GLU A 368 -15.26 6.15 -34.75
N LEU A 369 -16.21 6.36 -33.88
CA LEU A 369 -17.45 5.57 -33.84
C LEU A 369 -18.30 6.12 -34.96
N ASP A 370 -18.33 5.40 -36.11
CA ASP A 370 -19.45 5.44 -37.04
C ASP A 370 -20.70 4.80 -36.39
#